data_7c2384ec397beeb69290a925f13971b0
#
_entry.id   7c2384ec397beeb69290a925f13971b0
#
_cell.length_a   1.000
_cell.length_b   1.000
_cell.length_c   1.000
_cell.angle_alpha   90.00
_cell.angle_beta   90.00
_cell.angle_gamma   90.00
#
_symmetry.space_group_name_H-M   'P 1'
#
loop_
_entity.id
_entity.type
_entity.pdbx_description
1 polymer ?
#
loop_
_entity_poly.entity_id
_entity_poly.type
_entity_poly.pdbx_seq_one_letter_code
_entity_poly.pdbx_strand_id
1 'polypeptide(L)'
;MSLITLQNVDVSWGDLPLLDGANFALEPGERIGVIGRNGTGKSTLLSILANTQHPDHGDRIAQDGLHIQYVEQDPFLPEAKTIRESLILRGNLDHYPDDREKWRVLAKLDEYIERFDVHQDLSPRQASGGERKRAALALAFALSPDVLLLDEPTNHLDIEAISLLEIICNTEYKNSRSLIVITHDRQFLDDVVTRLF
;
A
#
# COMPACT_ATOMS: atom_id res chain seq x y z
N MET A 1 -18.91 1.91 11.19
CA MET A 1 -18.73 3.21 10.54
C MET A 1 -17.56 3.03 9.59
N SER A 2 -17.78 3.29 8.31
CA SER A 2 -16.78 3.03 7.24
C SER A 2 -15.51 3.86 7.48
N LEU A 3 -14.35 3.29 7.23
CA LEU A 3 -13.06 3.99 7.30
C LEU A 3 -12.92 4.98 6.17
N ILE A 4 -13.29 4.56 4.95
CA ILE A 4 -13.26 5.37 3.73
C ILE A 4 -14.53 5.10 2.93
N THR A 5 -15.15 6.15 2.39
CA THR A 5 -16.29 6.04 1.49
C THR A 5 -16.05 6.90 0.25
N LEU A 6 -16.35 6.35 -0.92
CA LEU A 6 -16.45 7.08 -2.18
C LEU A 6 -17.92 7.17 -2.56
N GLN A 7 -18.37 8.36 -2.97
CA GLN A 7 -19.75 8.61 -3.38
C GLN A 7 -19.78 9.26 -4.77
N ASN A 8 -20.35 8.54 -5.74
CA ASN A 8 -20.52 8.98 -7.12
C ASN A 8 -19.23 9.56 -7.72
N VAL A 9 -18.13 8.85 -7.54
CA VAL A 9 -16.81 9.31 -7.98
C VAL A 9 -16.62 9.06 -9.46
N ASP A 10 -16.28 10.13 -10.18
CA ASP A 10 -15.91 10.10 -11.59
C ASP A 10 -14.44 10.47 -11.74
N VAL A 11 -13.75 9.75 -12.61
CA VAL A 11 -12.40 10.08 -13.08
C VAL A 11 -12.27 9.71 -14.53
N SER A 12 -11.72 10.62 -15.32
CA SER A 12 -11.45 10.40 -16.73
C SER A 12 -9.98 10.66 -17.09
N TRP A 13 -9.54 9.99 -18.12
CA TRP A 13 -8.27 10.26 -18.78
C TRP A 13 -8.56 10.75 -20.20
N GLY A 14 -8.53 12.08 -20.38
CA GLY A 14 -9.05 12.69 -21.59
C GLY A 14 -10.54 12.38 -21.74
N ASP A 15 -10.92 11.81 -22.88
CA ASP A 15 -12.32 11.43 -23.14
C ASP A 15 -12.68 10.02 -22.63
N LEU A 16 -11.74 9.30 -22.02
CA LEU A 16 -11.97 7.93 -21.56
C LEU A 16 -12.32 7.90 -20.07
N PRO A 17 -13.56 7.50 -19.71
CA PRO A 17 -13.92 7.36 -18.30
C PRO A 17 -13.16 6.15 -17.70
N LEU A 18 -12.45 6.38 -16.59
CA LEU A 18 -11.80 5.34 -15.78
C LEU A 18 -12.67 4.90 -14.63
N LEU A 19 -13.35 5.85 -13.98
CA LEU A 19 -14.38 5.61 -12.98
C LEU A 19 -15.61 6.42 -13.39
N ASP A 20 -16.79 5.81 -13.32
CA ASP A 20 -18.08 6.41 -13.71
C ASP A 20 -19.10 6.13 -12.59
N GLY A 21 -19.42 7.16 -11.80
CA GLY A 21 -20.32 7.07 -10.66
C GLY A 21 -19.91 6.03 -9.61
N ALA A 22 -18.60 5.83 -9.40
CA ALA A 22 -18.10 4.79 -8.53
C ALA A 22 -18.50 5.03 -7.07
N ASN A 23 -19.08 4.00 -6.46
CA ASN A 23 -19.44 3.98 -5.04
C ASN A 23 -18.68 2.86 -4.36
N PHE A 24 -18.00 3.17 -3.27
CA PHE A 24 -17.18 2.22 -2.54
C PHE A 24 -17.22 2.54 -1.03
N ALA A 25 -17.19 1.52 -0.20
CA ALA A 25 -17.04 1.68 1.23
C ALA A 25 -16.10 0.61 1.79
N LEU A 26 -15.16 1.05 2.63
CA LEU A 26 -14.24 0.19 3.37
C LEU A 26 -14.62 0.20 4.85
N GLU A 27 -14.96 -0.96 5.38
CA GLU A 27 -15.22 -1.14 6.81
C GLU A 27 -13.95 -1.61 7.56
N PRO A 28 -13.88 -1.36 8.90
CA PRO A 28 -12.77 -1.86 9.70
C PRO A 28 -12.60 -3.38 9.60
N GLY A 29 -11.36 -3.83 9.41
CA GLY A 29 -11.00 -5.25 9.35
C GLY A 29 -11.29 -5.94 8.02
N GLU A 30 -11.81 -5.23 7.02
CA GLU A 30 -12.01 -5.80 5.69
C GLU A 30 -10.68 -5.96 4.93
N ARG A 31 -10.59 -7.05 4.18
CA ARG A 31 -9.51 -7.30 3.21
C ARG A 31 -10.14 -7.49 1.85
N ILE A 32 -10.02 -6.48 1.00
CA ILE A 32 -10.70 -6.38 -0.28
C ILE A 32 -9.73 -6.62 -1.42
N GLY A 33 -10.05 -7.56 -2.30
CA GLY A 33 -9.39 -7.73 -3.60
C GLY A 33 -10.13 -6.95 -4.67
N VAL A 34 -9.42 -6.07 -5.38
CA VAL A 34 -9.97 -5.34 -6.53
C VAL A 34 -9.58 -6.07 -7.80
N ILE A 35 -10.59 -6.54 -8.55
CA ILE A 35 -10.40 -7.29 -9.79
C ILE A 35 -10.94 -6.53 -10.99
N GLY A 36 -10.33 -6.73 -12.14
CA GLY A 36 -10.75 -6.09 -13.40
C GLY A 36 -9.65 -6.15 -14.44
N ARG A 37 -9.99 -5.81 -15.68
CA ARG A 37 -9.03 -5.77 -16.80
C ARG A 37 -7.97 -4.69 -16.56
N ASN A 38 -6.82 -4.81 -17.23
CA ASN A 38 -5.81 -3.75 -17.20
C ASN A 38 -6.37 -2.48 -17.86
N GLY A 39 -6.03 -1.32 -17.30
CA GLY A 39 -6.50 -0.03 -17.80
C GLY A 39 -7.92 0.36 -17.39
N THR A 40 -8.60 -0.40 -16.51
CA THR A 40 -9.96 -0.07 -16.03
C THR A 40 -9.99 0.84 -14.79
N GLY A 41 -8.92 1.55 -14.48
CA GLY A 41 -8.92 2.52 -13.38
C GLY A 41 -8.66 1.93 -11.98
N LYS A 42 -8.21 0.67 -11.85
CA LYS A 42 -7.93 0.05 -10.52
C LYS A 42 -6.88 0.83 -9.72
N SER A 43 -5.72 1.12 -10.32
CA SER A 43 -4.68 1.92 -9.66
C SER A 43 -5.13 3.34 -9.38
N THR A 44 -5.97 3.91 -10.25
CA THR A 44 -6.61 5.22 -10.04
C THR A 44 -7.53 5.17 -8.82
N LEU A 45 -8.32 4.10 -8.66
CA LEU A 45 -9.14 3.90 -7.47
C LEU A 45 -8.28 3.88 -6.20
N LEU A 46 -7.16 3.14 -6.18
CA LEU A 46 -6.24 3.14 -5.02
C LEU A 46 -5.64 4.52 -4.78
N SER A 47 -5.26 5.26 -5.82
CA SER A 47 -4.72 6.62 -5.70
C SER A 47 -5.74 7.58 -5.08
N ILE A 48 -7.01 7.47 -5.43
CA ILE A 48 -8.09 8.24 -4.80
C ILE A 48 -8.29 7.83 -3.35
N LEU A 49 -8.34 6.53 -3.06
CA LEU A 49 -8.46 6.04 -1.69
C LEU A 49 -7.28 6.49 -0.83
N ALA A 50 -6.06 6.50 -1.37
CA ALA A 50 -4.85 7.01 -0.73
C ALA A 50 -4.83 8.54 -0.56
N ASN A 51 -5.75 9.27 -1.21
CA ASN A 51 -5.75 10.73 -1.29
C ASN A 51 -4.52 11.33 -2.02
N THR A 52 -3.91 10.56 -2.90
CA THR A 52 -2.81 11.03 -3.77
C THR A 52 -3.31 11.61 -5.08
N GLN A 53 -4.56 11.31 -5.43
CA GLN A 53 -5.28 11.85 -6.59
C GLN A 53 -6.69 12.26 -6.15
N HIS A 54 -7.16 13.40 -6.67
CA HIS A 54 -8.55 13.84 -6.48
C HIS A 54 -9.43 13.33 -7.62
N PRO A 55 -10.70 12.98 -7.33
CA PRO A 55 -11.67 12.68 -8.38
C PRO A 55 -12.05 13.96 -9.16
N ASP A 56 -12.53 13.79 -10.39
CA ASP A 56 -13.07 14.89 -11.20
C ASP A 56 -14.44 15.35 -10.65
N HIS A 57 -15.26 14.37 -10.20
CA HIS A 57 -16.55 14.59 -9.54
C HIS A 57 -16.76 13.56 -8.42
N GLY A 58 -17.71 13.85 -7.52
CA GLY A 58 -18.03 13.01 -6.39
C GLY A 58 -17.15 13.29 -5.18
N ASP A 59 -17.40 12.53 -4.11
CA ASP A 59 -16.77 12.77 -2.81
C ASP A 59 -15.98 11.57 -2.32
N ARG A 60 -14.81 11.85 -1.75
CA ARG A 60 -14.05 10.93 -0.91
C ARG A 60 -14.14 11.37 0.54
N ILE A 61 -14.74 10.53 1.37
CA ILE A 61 -14.92 10.77 2.80
C ILE A 61 -14.08 9.73 3.54
N ALA A 62 -13.21 10.17 4.45
CA ALA A 62 -12.42 9.30 5.30
C ALA A 62 -12.53 9.74 6.76
N GLN A 63 -12.34 8.80 7.68
CA GLN A 63 -12.29 9.12 9.10
C GLN A 63 -11.10 10.03 9.41
N ASP A 64 -11.28 10.96 10.34
CA ASP A 64 -10.21 11.84 10.79
C ASP A 64 -9.08 11.05 11.45
N GLY A 65 -7.83 11.41 11.13
CA GLY A 65 -6.65 10.77 11.69
C GLY A 65 -6.35 9.36 11.15
N LEU A 66 -7.05 8.92 10.10
CA LEU A 66 -6.82 7.61 9.49
C LEU A 66 -5.44 7.55 8.81
N HIS A 67 -4.61 6.60 9.23
CA HIS A 67 -3.30 6.37 8.65
C HIS A 67 -3.42 5.39 7.47
N ILE A 68 -3.15 5.89 6.28
CA ILE A 68 -3.20 5.12 5.03
C ILE A 68 -1.80 5.01 4.46
N GLN A 69 -1.38 3.80 4.06
CA GLN A 69 -0.17 3.58 3.28
C GLN A 69 -0.53 2.97 1.93
N TYR A 70 0.10 3.47 0.89
CA TYR A 70 -0.05 2.98 -0.47
C TYR A 70 1.31 2.50 -1.00
N VAL A 71 1.35 1.24 -1.40
CA VAL A 71 2.49 0.63 -2.10
C VAL A 71 2.12 0.52 -3.56
N GLU A 72 2.70 1.36 -4.36
CA GLU A 72 2.46 1.47 -5.80
C GLU A 72 2.98 0.23 -6.55
N GLN A 73 2.52 0.02 -7.78
CA GLN A 73 3.00 -1.07 -8.64
C GLN A 73 4.52 -0.99 -8.84
N ASP A 74 5.05 0.20 -9.12
CA ASP A 74 6.49 0.48 -9.23
C ASP A 74 6.89 1.50 -8.16
N PRO A 75 7.28 1.05 -6.94
CA PRO A 75 7.58 1.97 -5.85
C PRO A 75 8.80 2.84 -6.15
N PHE A 76 8.64 4.13 -5.92
CA PHE A 76 9.74 5.09 -5.99
C PHE A 76 10.52 5.10 -4.68
N LEU A 77 11.85 5.01 -4.77
CA LEU A 77 12.76 5.21 -3.64
C LEU A 77 13.46 6.56 -3.81
N PRO A 78 13.32 7.52 -2.87
CA PRO A 78 14.05 8.79 -2.88
C PRO A 78 15.57 8.59 -3.00
N GLU A 79 16.24 9.56 -3.61
CA GLU A 79 17.70 9.53 -3.68
C GLU A 79 18.32 9.64 -2.28
N ALA A 80 19.19 8.68 -1.97
CA ALA A 80 19.94 8.60 -0.73
C ALA A 80 21.22 7.78 -0.96
N LYS A 81 22.08 7.69 0.04
CA LYS A 81 23.28 6.84 -0.05
C LYS A 81 22.90 5.37 0.00
N THR A 82 21.92 5.02 0.82
CA THR A 82 21.48 3.65 1.05
C THR A 82 19.97 3.53 0.90
N ILE A 83 19.46 2.30 0.66
CA ILE A 83 18.03 2.01 0.63
C ILE A 83 17.41 2.34 2.00
N ARG A 84 18.10 2.01 3.11
CA ARG A 84 17.60 2.33 4.46
C ARG A 84 17.39 3.83 4.65
N GLU A 85 18.35 4.67 4.26
CA GLU A 85 18.19 6.13 4.32
C GLU A 85 17.05 6.62 3.42
N SER A 86 16.92 6.02 2.23
CA SER A 86 15.81 6.32 1.31
C SER A 86 14.44 6.02 1.93
N LEU A 87 14.31 4.90 2.65
CA LEU A 87 13.07 4.55 3.36
C LEU A 87 12.76 5.51 4.51
N ILE A 88 13.77 5.97 5.24
CA ILE A 88 13.62 7.00 6.28
C ILE A 88 13.08 8.30 5.67
N LEU A 89 13.65 8.73 4.53
CA LEU A 89 13.17 9.90 3.80
C LEU A 89 11.74 9.70 3.28
N ARG A 90 11.45 8.56 2.64
CA ARG A 90 10.12 8.26 2.10
C ARG A 90 9.05 8.23 3.19
N GLY A 91 9.36 7.66 4.36
CA GLY A 91 8.46 7.61 5.51
C GLY A 91 8.43 8.89 6.33
N ASN A 92 9.21 9.91 5.97
CA ASN A 92 9.38 11.15 6.73
C ASN A 92 9.73 10.91 8.22
N LEU A 93 10.52 9.86 8.48
CA LEU A 93 10.77 9.39 9.84
C LEU A 93 11.68 10.32 10.64
N ASP A 94 12.43 11.20 9.99
CA ASP A 94 13.25 12.22 10.65
C ASP A 94 12.44 13.33 11.32
N HIS A 95 11.18 13.50 10.90
CA HIS A 95 10.28 14.56 11.37
C HIS A 95 9.17 14.02 12.28
N TYR A 96 9.37 12.85 12.89
CA TYR A 96 8.42 12.31 13.85
C TYR A 96 8.33 13.21 15.08
N PRO A 97 7.12 13.55 15.54
CA PRO A 97 6.94 14.51 16.64
C PRO A 97 7.36 13.95 18.01
N ASP A 98 7.37 12.63 18.17
CA ASP A 98 7.78 11.93 19.39
C ASP A 98 8.97 10.99 19.12
N ASP A 99 10.05 11.18 19.85
CA ASP A 99 11.25 10.34 19.75
C ASP A 99 10.99 8.87 20.04
N ARG A 100 10.08 8.55 20.97
CA ARG A 100 9.75 7.16 21.31
C ARG A 100 9.03 6.47 20.15
N GLU A 101 8.08 7.15 19.50
CA GLU A 101 7.41 6.63 18.33
C GLU A 101 8.38 6.48 17.17
N LYS A 102 9.24 7.48 16.93
CA LYS A 102 10.33 7.40 15.95
C LYS A 102 11.16 6.13 16.14
N TRP A 103 11.68 5.90 17.34
CA TRP A 103 12.49 4.73 17.61
C TRP A 103 11.74 3.40 17.44
N ARG A 104 10.45 3.36 17.77
CA ARG A 104 9.61 2.17 17.54
C ARG A 104 9.46 1.89 16.05
N VAL A 105 9.20 2.92 15.23
CA VAL A 105 9.06 2.76 13.78
C VAL A 105 10.38 2.35 13.15
N LEU A 106 11.50 2.96 13.55
CA LEU A 106 12.83 2.59 13.06
C LEU A 106 13.18 1.14 13.40
N ALA A 107 12.91 0.68 14.63
CA ALA A 107 13.12 -0.70 15.02
C ALA A 107 12.27 -1.68 14.20
N LYS A 108 11.01 -1.35 13.94
CA LYS A 108 10.14 -2.13 13.05
C LYS A 108 10.64 -2.11 11.60
N LEU A 109 11.13 -0.95 11.13
CA LEU A 109 11.71 -0.86 9.80
C LEU A 109 12.89 -1.80 9.65
N ASP A 110 13.80 -1.83 10.62
CA ASP A 110 14.97 -2.72 10.60
C ASP A 110 14.52 -4.20 10.65
N GLU A 111 13.49 -4.54 11.45
CA GLU A 111 12.90 -5.88 11.49
C GLU A 111 12.32 -6.29 10.11
N TYR A 112 11.52 -5.42 9.48
CA TYR A 112 10.92 -5.76 8.18
C TYR A 112 11.93 -5.75 7.03
N ILE A 113 12.96 -4.91 7.08
CA ILE A 113 14.11 -4.94 6.16
C ILE A 113 14.76 -6.33 6.20
N GLU A 114 14.99 -6.87 7.38
CA GLU A 114 15.56 -8.21 7.56
C GLU A 114 14.58 -9.30 7.07
N ARG A 115 13.30 -9.22 7.46
CA ARG A 115 12.28 -10.20 7.07
C ARG A 115 12.06 -10.30 5.56
N PHE A 116 12.08 -9.16 4.85
CA PHE A 116 11.94 -9.10 3.39
C PHE A 116 13.27 -9.27 2.64
N ASP A 117 14.37 -9.56 3.34
CA ASP A 117 15.70 -9.71 2.75
C ASP A 117 16.10 -8.52 1.84
N VAL A 118 15.94 -7.31 2.36
CA VAL A 118 16.28 -6.08 1.66
C VAL A 118 17.77 -5.77 1.85
N HIS A 119 18.50 -5.62 0.74
CA HIS A 119 19.91 -5.20 0.76
C HIS A 119 20.02 -3.70 1.10
N GLN A 120 19.83 -3.39 2.38
CA GLN A 120 19.64 -2.03 2.89
C GLN A 120 20.81 -1.06 2.61
N ASP A 121 22.02 -1.59 2.42
CA ASP A 121 23.25 -0.81 2.20
C ASP A 121 23.48 -0.45 0.72
N LEU A 122 22.68 -1.02 -0.20
CA LEU A 122 22.74 -0.65 -1.61
C LEU A 122 22.22 0.77 -1.84
N SER A 123 22.75 1.43 -2.87
CA SER A 123 22.15 2.68 -3.35
C SER A 123 20.77 2.41 -3.97
N PRO A 124 19.77 3.28 -3.73
CA PRO A 124 18.44 3.16 -4.37
C PRO A 124 18.49 3.07 -5.89
N ARG A 125 19.50 3.67 -6.53
CA ARG A 125 19.71 3.62 -7.99
C ARG A 125 20.08 2.23 -8.49
N GLN A 126 20.68 1.40 -7.64
CA GLN A 126 21.11 0.03 -7.97
C GLN A 126 20.03 -1.01 -7.68
N ALA A 127 18.97 -0.59 -7.00
CA ALA A 127 17.88 -1.48 -6.61
C ALA A 127 17.12 -2.00 -7.84
N SER A 128 16.95 -3.32 -7.92
CA SER A 128 16.04 -3.97 -8.87
C SER A 128 14.58 -3.64 -8.56
N GLY A 129 13.66 -3.95 -9.47
CA GLY A 129 12.22 -3.79 -9.22
C GLY A 129 11.76 -4.57 -7.99
N GLY A 130 12.21 -5.81 -7.84
CA GLY A 130 11.92 -6.65 -6.67
C GLY A 130 12.50 -6.08 -5.38
N GLU A 131 13.71 -5.56 -5.41
CA GLU A 131 14.34 -4.90 -4.26
C GLU A 131 13.55 -3.66 -3.82
N ARG A 132 13.15 -2.81 -4.78
CA ARG A 132 12.31 -1.63 -4.50
C ARG A 132 10.96 -2.02 -3.91
N LYS A 133 10.34 -3.10 -4.44
CA LYS A 133 9.06 -3.60 -3.94
C LYS A 133 9.21 -4.11 -2.50
N ARG A 134 10.20 -4.95 -2.21
CA ARG A 134 10.49 -5.45 -0.85
C ARG A 134 10.76 -4.32 0.13
N ALA A 135 11.55 -3.34 -0.27
CA ALA A 135 11.85 -2.15 0.55
C ALA A 135 10.59 -1.32 0.85
N ALA A 136 9.74 -1.07 -0.15
CA ALA A 136 8.49 -0.34 0.04
C ALA A 136 7.50 -1.07 0.94
N LEU A 137 7.39 -2.41 0.81
CA LEU A 137 6.58 -3.24 1.71
C LEU A 137 7.12 -3.20 3.15
N ALA A 138 8.45 -3.31 3.33
CA ALA A 138 9.08 -3.21 4.66
C ALA A 138 8.71 -1.89 5.35
N LEU A 139 8.79 -0.76 4.64
CA LEU A 139 8.39 0.54 5.18
C LEU A 139 6.90 0.59 5.50
N ALA A 140 6.04 0.13 4.58
CA ALA A 140 4.59 0.16 4.77
C ALA A 140 4.15 -0.61 6.03
N PHE A 141 4.72 -1.79 6.27
CA PHE A 141 4.44 -2.57 7.48
C PHE A 141 5.05 -1.96 8.74
N ALA A 142 6.24 -1.38 8.65
CA ALA A 142 6.86 -0.67 9.78
C ALA A 142 6.00 0.49 10.29
N LEU A 143 5.36 1.22 9.39
CA LEU A 143 4.46 2.32 9.70
C LEU A 143 3.14 1.87 10.34
N SER A 144 2.81 0.58 10.25
CA SER A 144 1.62 -0.03 10.86
C SER A 144 0.32 0.74 10.58
N PRO A 145 -0.04 1.01 9.32
CA PRO A 145 -1.21 1.82 8.96
C PRO A 145 -2.53 1.15 9.34
N ASP A 146 -3.58 1.97 9.48
CA ASP A 146 -4.95 1.49 9.65
C ASP A 146 -5.50 0.88 8.36
N VAL A 147 -5.10 1.46 7.22
CA VAL A 147 -5.45 0.97 5.88
C VAL A 147 -4.19 0.83 5.04
N LEU A 148 -3.98 -0.37 4.51
CA LEU A 148 -2.91 -0.66 3.56
C LEU A 148 -3.49 -0.87 2.17
N LEU A 149 -2.96 -0.16 1.20
CA LEU A 149 -3.31 -0.26 -0.22
C LEU A 149 -2.12 -0.85 -0.98
N LEU A 150 -2.34 -1.97 -1.64
CA LEU A 150 -1.30 -2.70 -2.37
C LEU A 150 -1.66 -2.80 -3.86
N ASP A 151 -0.82 -2.26 -4.72
CA ASP A 151 -0.97 -2.35 -6.17
C ASP A 151 0.04 -3.35 -6.74
N GLU A 152 -0.47 -4.50 -7.22
CA GLU A 152 0.31 -5.62 -7.75
C GLU A 152 1.52 -5.97 -6.85
N PRO A 153 1.27 -6.28 -5.56
CA PRO A 153 2.36 -6.47 -4.59
C PRO A 153 3.19 -7.72 -4.85
N THR A 154 2.65 -8.72 -5.54
CA THR A 154 3.34 -9.98 -5.83
C THR A 154 4.28 -9.88 -7.02
N ASN A 155 4.16 -8.84 -7.86
CA ASN A 155 5.03 -8.64 -9.01
C ASN A 155 6.49 -8.44 -8.59
N HIS A 156 7.40 -9.14 -9.26
CA HIS A 156 8.85 -9.13 -9.02
C HIS A 156 9.28 -9.68 -7.64
N LEU A 157 8.39 -10.29 -6.88
CA LEU A 157 8.72 -11.01 -5.66
C LEU A 157 8.97 -12.50 -5.94
N ASP A 158 9.90 -13.09 -5.20
CA ASP A 158 10.06 -14.54 -5.13
C ASP A 158 8.99 -15.19 -4.24
N ILE A 159 8.91 -16.51 -4.29
CA ILE A 159 7.90 -17.28 -3.55
C ILE A 159 8.01 -17.06 -2.04
N GLU A 160 9.22 -16.88 -1.52
CA GLU A 160 9.46 -16.69 -0.09
C GLU A 160 8.91 -15.33 0.36
N ALA A 161 9.15 -14.27 -0.41
CA ALA A 161 8.62 -12.94 -0.13
C ALA A 161 7.09 -12.88 -0.29
N ILE A 162 6.50 -13.60 -1.25
CA ILE A 162 5.04 -13.71 -1.41
C ILE A 162 4.44 -14.42 -0.19
N SER A 163 5.01 -15.56 0.22
CA SER A 163 4.53 -16.30 1.40
C SER A 163 4.63 -15.47 2.70
N LEU A 164 5.71 -14.69 2.85
CA LEU A 164 5.85 -13.77 3.97
C LEU A 164 4.77 -12.68 3.93
N LEU A 165 4.51 -12.11 2.75
CA LEU A 165 3.46 -11.09 2.56
C LEU A 165 2.08 -11.63 2.95
N GLU A 166 1.73 -12.85 2.51
CA GLU A 166 0.49 -13.53 2.89
C GLU A 166 0.35 -13.70 4.40
N ILE A 167 1.42 -14.18 5.07
CA ILE A 167 1.45 -14.35 6.52
C ILE A 167 1.19 -13.01 7.23
N ILE A 168 1.88 -11.94 6.82
CA ILE A 168 1.72 -10.62 7.44
C ILE A 168 0.30 -10.09 7.21
N CYS A 169 -0.21 -10.16 5.98
CA CYS A 169 -1.57 -9.72 5.66
C CYS A 169 -2.63 -10.47 6.49
N ASN A 170 -2.46 -11.77 6.69
CA ASN A 170 -3.39 -12.59 7.45
C ASN A 170 -3.27 -12.42 8.98
N THR A 171 -2.12 -12.00 9.47
CA THR A 171 -1.91 -11.84 10.92
C THR A 171 -2.16 -10.43 11.40
N GLU A 172 -1.76 -9.41 10.64
CA GLU A 172 -1.82 -8.01 11.06
C GLU A 172 -3.05 -7.26 10.55
N TYR A 173 -3.59 -7.65 9.38
CA TYR A 173 -4.76 -6.98 8.77
C TYR A 173 -6.03 -7.75 9.03
N LYS A 174 -6.49 -7.70 10.26
CA LYS A 174 -7.76 -8.25 10.74
C LYS A 174 -8.28 -7.38 11.89
N ASN A 175 -9.55 -7.54 12.20
CA ASN A 175 -10.28 -6.78 13.25
C ASN A 175 -10.38 -5.28 12.93
N SER A 176 -9.36 -4.47 13.28
CA SER A 176 -9.39 -3.01 13.12
C SER A 176 -8.61 -2.49 11.92
N ARG A 177 -7.63 -3.26 11.40
CA ARG A 177 -6.83 -2.87 10.24
C ARG A 177 -7.39 -3.46 8.97
N SER A 178 -7.40 -2.67 7.90
CA SER A 178 -7.99 -3.05 6.63
C SER A 178 -6.96 -3.07 5.52
N LEU A 179 -7.22 -3.89 4.50
CA LEU A 179 -6.35 -4.09 3.36
C LEU A 179 -7.16 -3.99 2.08
N ILE A 180 -6.63 -3.28 1.09
CA ILE A 180 -7.11 -3.34 -0.28
C ILE A 180 -5.95 -3.76 -1.18
N VAL A 181 -6.17 -4.77 -2.00
CA VAL A 181 -5.14 -5.29 -2.90
C VAL A 181 -5.64 -5.41 -4.33
N ILE A 182 -4.84 -4.96 -5.28
CA ILE A 182 -4.97 -5.25 -6.70
C ILE A 182 -3.91 -6.28 -7.02
N THR A 183 -4.29 -7.44 -7.55
CA THR A 183 -3.35 -8.41 -8.08
C THR A 183 -4.01 -9.35 -9.08
N HIS A 184 -3.20 -9.91 -9.98
CA HIS A 184 -3.60 -10.98 -10.88
C HIS A 184 -3.28 -12.38 -10.31
N ASP A 185 -2.61 -12.43 -9.17
CA ASP A 185 -2.30 -13.67 -8.46
C ASP A 185 -3.55 -14.18 -7.72
N ARG A 186 -4.18 -15.20 -8.30
CA ARG A 186 -5.42 -15.77 -7.77
C ARG A 186 -5.21 -16.46 -6.43
N GLN A 187 -4.08 -17.15 -6.25
CA GLN A 187 -3.77 -17.83 -5.01
C GLN A 187 -3.63 -16.80 -3.88
N PHE A 188 -2.88 -15.73 -4.11
CA PHE A 188 -2.76 -14.63 -3.14
C PHE A 188 -4.13 -14.03 -2.77
N LEU A 189 -5.01 -13.82 -3.76
CA LEU A 189 -6.38 -13.34 -3.50
C LEU A 189 -7.16 -14.31 -2.63
N ASP A 190 -7.17 -15.60 -2.98
CA ASP A 190 -7.92 -16.63 -2.26
C ASP A 190 -7.44 -16.77 -0.80
N ASP A 191 -6.13 -16.62 -0.57
CA ASP A 191 -5.52 -16.78 0.75
C ASP A 191 -5.64 -15.53 1.63
N VAL A 192 -5.72 -14.33 1.04
CA VAL A 192 -5.61 -13.06 1.79
C VAL A 192 -6.94 -12.32 1.88
N VAL A 193 -7.75 -12.26 0.83
CA VAL A 193 -8.92 -11.38 0.81
C VAL A 193 -10.18 -12.01 1.39
N THR A 194 -11.05 -11.17 1.92
CA THR A 194 -12.36 -11.61 2.47
C THR A 194 -13.52 -11.21 1.56
N ARG A 195 -13.31 -10.25 0.66
CA ARG A 195 -14.32 -9.74 -0.28
C ARG A 195 -13.65 -9.29 -1.59
N LEU A 196 -14.32 -9.50 -2.71
CA LEU A 196 -13.93 -8.96 -4.01
C LEU A 196 -14.78 -7.74 -4.38
N PHE A 197 -14.14 -6.80 -5.08
CA PHE A 197 -14.77 -5.59 -5.62
C PHE A 197 -14.47 -5.44 -7.11
#